data_19f0e9627949e9831845c27c22f70bf3
#
_entry.id   19f0e9627949e9831845c27c22f70bf3
#
_cell.length_a   1.000
_cell.length_b   1.000
_cell.length_c   1.000
_cell.angle_alpha   90.00
_cell.angle_beta   90.00
_cell.angle_gamma   90.00
#
_symmetry.space_group_name_H-M   'P 1'
#
loop_
_entity.id
_entity.type
_entity.pdbx_description
1 polymer ?
#
loop_
_entity_poly.entity_id
_entity_poly.type
_entity_poly.pdbx_seq_one_letter_code
_entity_poly.pdbx_strand_id
1 'polypeptide(L)'
;MWPRGIASRALCAANLAAFAVAAAAQTPESGAQPLNAQRYQAQQLDEIRQQMLDRPDVLSAKPPRESDALQLPEETPCFDIHAIEWRGADAFPWLRDAVPFEHACIGEKGLGLLREWIGRRLVARGYVTSLVGIPPQNLSTGRLIIEVLPGRIGAINDERGRIGWARIVFPRGPHALLNVRDLDQALENVRRLPGQAATAFDLVPGASLGDTDIVVRHPDNTRRFRFVATADNGGLDATGRDQLGAIVAIDSPLRLYDQLIVTYNTDASLRNKSIGSQAKSAAWNVPIGYASFSLGISEWTSRQALLSDVPGFVMPPFGQRTRRYEAGIGYVPYRSGHGKTTLGFRLARREDRSWLGPIGIDVMRHDIVSYEVSAAHRDKLARATVDASISMRASLAGLSPFPGHINGRDSWDGRYRVFTAAFGADAPFRIGARPFGYRGFVQFQYTPGVLPSTEYLQIGGRYTVRGFDGNQTLAGAGGWLWRNELATPLFGMHEVYAALDAGQVVGEGADEGAGRGGHMLIGAALGVRGGYRMLGYDVALGVPLHKPGALRTAQPTFLMSLTSRF
;
A
#
# COMPACT_ATOMS: atom_id res chain seq x y z
N MET A 1 -13.43 -48.11 4.78
CA MET A 1 -12.74 -47.35 3.71
C MET A 1 -13.80 -46.67 2.85
N TRP A 2 -14.15 -45.44 3.14
CA TRP A 2 -15.09 -44.64 2.36
C TRP A 2 -14.33 -43.49 1.70
N PRO A 3 -14.62 -43.11 0.45
CA PRO A 3 -13.81 -42.14 -0.28
C PRO A 3 -14.10 -40.71 0.16
N ARG A 4 -13.06 -40.05 0.64
CA ARG A 4 -13.06 -38.64 1.14
C ARG A 4 -13.19 -37.56 0.04
N GLY A 5 -13.62 -37.91 -1.19
CA GLY A 5 -13.55 -36.96 -2.32
C GLY A 5 -14.84 -36.25 -2.71
N ILE A 6 -16.00 -36.64 -2.18
CA ILE A 6 -17.31 -36.12 -2.67
C ILE A 6 -17.88 -35.03 -1.79
N ALA A 7 -17.55 -35.00 -0.50
CA ALA A 7 -18.09 -34.01 0.43
C ALA A 7 -17.54 -32.58 0.22
N SER A 8 -16.32 -32.40 -0.32
CA SER A 8 -15.72 -31.09 -0.55
C SER A 8 -16.25 -30.37 -1.79
N ARG A 9 -16.75 -31.11 -2.78
CA ARG A 9 -17.34 -30.52 -4.00
C ARG A 9 -18.79 -30.06 -3.78
N ALA A 10 -19.53 -30.71 -2.90
CA ALA A 10 -20.89 -30.35 -2.58
C ALA A 10 -21.00 -29.07 -1.71
N LEU A 11 -20.00 -28.81 -0.83
CA LEU A 11 -20.00 -27.58 -0.01
C LEU A 11 -19.68 -26.33 -0.83
N CYS A 12 -18.84 -26.41 -1.86
CA CYS A 12 -18.58 -25.27 -2.76
C CYS A 12 -19.80 -24.93 -3.62
N ALA A 13 -20.57 -25.93 -4.07
CA ALA A 13 -21.76 -25.73 -4.88
C ALA A 13 -22.95 -25.19 -4.03
N ALA A 14 -23.09 -25.63 -2.78
CA ALA A 14 -24.14 -25.17 -1.89
C ALA A 14 -23.96 -23.70 -1.43
N ASN A 15 -22.72 -23.23 -1.28
CA ASN A 15 -22.43 -21.83 -0.93
C ASN A 15 -22.62 -20.86 -2.11
N LEU A 16 -22.45 -21.30 -3.35
CA LEU A 16 -22.78 -20.51 -4.54
C LEU A 16 -24.31 -20.43 -4.79
N ALA A 17 -25.08 -21.41 -4.40
CA ALA A 17 -26.52 -21.42 -4.53
C ALA A 17 -27.25 -20.53 -3.48
N ALA A 18 -26.67 -20.35 -2.28
CA ALA A 18 -27.21 -19.43 -1.27
C ALA A 18 -27.09 -17.96 -1.68
N PHE A 19 -26.19 -17.62 -2.60
CA PHE A 19 -26.03 -16.27 -3.16
C PHE A 19 -27.18 -15.88 -4.10
N ALA A 20 -27.84 -16.86 -4.72
CA ALA A 20 -28.89 -16.60 -5.72
C ALA A 20 -30.28 -16.29 -5.11
N VAL A 21 -30.49 -16.52 -3.81
CA VAL A 21 -31.81 -16.40 -3.19
C VAL A 21 -32.06 -15.01 -2.55
N ALA A 22 -31.01 -14.24 -2.28
CA ALA A 22 -31.16 -12.90 -1.69
C ALA A 22 -31.38 -11.76 -2.71
N ALA A 23 -31.45 -12.08 -4.01
CA ALA A 23 -31.56 -11.10 -5.10
C ALA A 23 -33.00 -10.74 -5.49
N ALA A 24 -34.00 -11.10 -4.68
CA ALA A 24 -35.38 -10.76 -4.99
C ALA A 24 -35.83 -9.46 -4.31
N ALA A 25 -36.13 -8.47 -5.14
CA ALA A 25 -36.93 -7.27 -4.89
C ALA A 25 -36.19 -6.02 -4.36
N GLN A 26 -35.49 -5.33 -5.24
CA GLN A 26 -35.46 -3.86 -5.21
C GLN A 26 -35.65 -3.36 -6.64
N THR A 27 -36.71 -2.61 -6.88
CA THR A 27 -36.94 -1.91 -8.14
C THR A 27 -35.85 -0.86 -8.36
N PRO A 28 -35.23 -0.78 -9.54
CA PRO A 28 -34.23 0.25 -9.82
C PRO A 28 -34.93 1.60 -9.97
N GLU A 29 -34.91 2.41 -8.92
CA GLU A 29 -35.23 3.82 -9.04
C GLU A 29 -34.01 4.62 -9.50
N SER A 30 -34.15 5.08 -10.72
CA SER A 30 -33.60 6.29 -11.36
C SER A 30 -32.23 6.83 -10.98
N GLY A 31 -31.36 6.96 -11.95
CA GLY A 31 -30.47 8.11 -12.08
C GLY A 31 -29.12 8.02 -11.40
N ALA A 32 -28.49 6.83 -11.35
CA ALA A 32 -27.04 6.76 -11.11
C ALA A 32 -26.33 7.48 -12.26
N GLN A 33 -25.65 8.58 -11.94
CA GLN A 33 -24.87 9.31 -12.96
C GLN A 33 -23.83 8.37 -13.56
N PRO A 34 -23.69 8.32 -14.89
CA PRO A 34 -22.77 7.41 -15.57
C PRO A 34 -21.32 7.46 -15.03
N LEU A 35 -20.88 8.62 -14.59
CA LEU A 35 -19.54 8.86 -14.03
C LEU A 35 -19.34 8.21 -12.64
N ASN A 36 -20.39 7.94 -11.88
CA ASN A 36 -20.30 7.30 -10.57
C ASN A 36 -19.80 5.86 -10.68
N ALA A 37 -20.29 5.11 -11.64
CA ALA A 37 -19.89 3.73 -11.88
C ALA A 37 -18.37 3.63 -12.19
N GLN A 38 -17.85 4.54 -12.99
CA GLN A 38 -16.46 4.58 -13.38
C GLN A 38 -15.53 4.87 -12.19
N ARG A 39 -15.89 5.85 -11.35
CA ARG A 39 -15.12 6.21 -10.15
C ARG A 39 -15.17 5.12 -9.10
N TYR A 40 -16.34 4.52 -8.90
CA TYR A 40 -16.53 3.44 -7.93
C TYR A 40 -15.69 2.22 -8.27
N GLN A 41 -15.62 1.83 -9.53
CA GLN A 41 -14.78 0.73 -10.01
C GLN A 41 -13.28 1.05 -9.85
N ALA A 42 -12.88 2.30 -10.06
CA ALA A 42 -11.50 2.70 -9.80
C ALA A 42 -11.13 2.52 -8.32
N GLN A 43 -12.03 2.91 -7.39
CA GLN A 43 -11.84 2.70 -5.96
C GLN A 43 -11.80 1.21 -5.59
N GLN A 44 -12.66 0.39 -6.18
CA GLN A 44 -12.65 -1.06 -5.96
C GLN A 44 -11.33 -1.70 -6.43
N LEU A 45 -10.84 -1.33 -7.59
CA LEU A 45 -9.56 -1.84 -8.11
C LEU A 45 -8.38 -1.39 -7.24
N ASP A 46 -8.40 -0.16 -6.76
CA ASP A 46 -7.36 0.36 -5.86
C ASP A 46 -7.38 -0.36 -4.51
N GLU A 47 -8.55 -0.64 -3.94
CA GLU A 47 -8.70 -1.42 -2.70
C GLU A 47 -8.19 -2.86 -2.88
N ILE A 48 -8.59 -3.55 -3.95
CA ILE A 48 -8.10 -4.89 -4.28
C ILE A 48 -6.58 -4.88 -4.44
N ARG A 49 -6.05 -3.87 -5.12
CA ARG A 49 -4.61 -3.69 -5.31
C ARG A 49 -3.90 -3.44 -3.99
N GLN A 50 -4.44 -2.61 -3.11
CA GLN A 50 -3.87 -2.36 -1.78
C GLN A 50 -3.86 -3.63 -0.93
N GLN A 51 -4.94 -4.39 -0.87
CA GLN A 51 -5.01 -5.67 -0.14
C GLN A 51 -3.98 -6.69 -0.65
N MET A 52 -3.68 -6.68 -1.96
CA MET A 52 -2.66 -7.53 -2.56
C MET A 52 -1.24 -7.02 -2.32
N LEU A 53 -1.10 -5.71 -2.11
CA LEU A 53 0.18 -5.04 -1.89
C LEU A 53 0.46 -4.82 -0.40
N ASP A 54 -0.45 -5.22 0.49
CA ASP A 54 -0.23 -5.19 1.94
C ASP A 54 0.93 -6.12 2.29
N ARG A 55 2.10 -5.53 2.37
CA ARG A 55 3.38 -6.24 2.48
C ARG A 55 3.88 -6.10 3.90
N PRO A 56 4.22 -7.22 4.55
CA PRO A 56 4.93 -7.13 5.81
C PRO A 56 6.23 -6.38 5.57
N ASP A 57 6.40 -5.24 6.20
CA ASP A 57 7.70 -4.59 6.26
C ASP A 57 8.57 -5.27 7.32
N VAL A 58 9.88 -5.02 7.27
CA VAL A 58 10.84 -5.52 8.27
C VAL A 58 11.17 -4.44 9.31
N LEU A 59 10.32 -3.42 9.43
CA LEU A 59 10.50 -2.37 10.41
C LEU A 59 10.24 -2.88 11.83
N SER A 60 11.06 -2.46 12.76
CA SER A 60 10.91 -2.73 14.19
C SER A 60 10.47 -1.46 14.92
N ALA A 61 9.87 -1.63 16.10
CA ALA A 61 9.55 -0.48 16.93
C ALA A 61 10.84 0.28 17.31
N LYS A 62 10.74 1.62 17.35
CA LYS A 62 11.85 2.47 17.77
C LYS A 62 12.24 2.13 19.22
N PRO A 63 13.52 1.80 19.46
CA PRO A 63 13.98 1.54 20.81
C PRO A 63 13.86 2.81 21.67
N PRO A 64 13.73 2.66 23.00
CA PRO A 64 13.86 3.79 23.92
C PRO A 64 15.17 4.55 23.65
N ARG A 65 15.15 5.86 23.81
CA ARG A 65 16.38 6.67 23.72
C ARG A 65 17.27 6.32 24.92
N GLU A 66 18.37 5.64 24.67
CA GLU A 66 19.46 5.54 25.63
C GLU A 66 20.26 6.84 25.62
N SER A 67 20.81 7.20 26.78
CA SER A 67 21.72 8.32 26.89
C SER A 67 22.97 8.05 26.04
N ASP A 68 23.15 8.84 24.99
CA ASP A 68 24.28 8.70 24.04
C ASP A 68 25.58 9.34 24.57
N ALA A 69 25.56 9.91 25.78
CA ALA A 69 26.71 10.59 26.36
C ALA A 69 27.76 9.59 26.83
N LEU A 70 29.00 9.79 26.36
CA LEU A 70 30.16 9.10 26.90
C LEU A 70 30.50 9.70 28.25
N GLN A 71 30.43 8.91 29.32
CA GLN A 71 30.87 9.29 30.66
C GLN A 71 32.15 8.49 30.97
N LEU A 72 33.26 9.19 31.02
CA LEU A 72 34.53 8.60 31.42
C LEU A 72 34.63 8.63 32.95
N PRO A 73 35.01 7.52 33.62
CA PRO A 73 35.19 7.48 35.05
C PRO A 73 36.49 8.18 35.46
N GLU A 74 36.52 8.70 36.67
CA GLU A 74 37.78 9.10 37.28
C GLU A 74 38.55 7.84 37.69
N GLU A 75 39.76 7.69 37.18
CA GLU A 75 40.60 6.50 37.38
C GLU A 75 42.01 6.87 37.85
N THR A 76 42.63 5.97 38.61
CA THR A 76 44.03 6.05 38.98
C THR A 76 44.66 4.66 38.84
N PRO A 77 45.63 4.45 37.93
CA PRO A 77 46.27 5.45 37.08
C PRO A 77 45.41 5.77 35.84
N CYS A 78 45.53 7.02 35.33
CA CYS A 78 45.04 7.43 34.03
C CYS A 78 46.13 8.16 33.24
N PHE A 79 45.94 8.25 31.93
CA PHE A 79 46.86 8.93 30.99
C PHE A 79 46.12 10.10 30.35
N ASP A 80 46.77 11.24 30.27
CA ASP A 80 46.22 12.43 29.62
C ASP A 80 46.28 12.25 28.10
N ILE A 81 45.15 12.03 27.48
CA ILE A 81 45.00 11.82 26.03
C ILE A 81 44.57 13.12 25.38
N HIS A 82 45.40 13.60 24.46
CA HIS A 82 45.17 14.83 23.71
C HIS A 82 45.19 14.64 22.17
N ALA A 83 45.35 13.40 21.69
CA ALA A 83 45.28 13.08 20.28
C ALA A 83 44.76 11.65 20.07
N ILE A 84 43.85 11.47 19.12
CA ILE A 84 43.34 10.18 18.69
C ILE A 84 43.85 9.90 17.26
N GLU A 85 44.61 8.83 17.10
CA GLU A 85 45.04 8.31 15.81
C GLU A 85 44.08 7.20 15.36
N TRP A 86 43.37 7.44 14.27
CA TRP A 86 42.40 6.48 13.73
C TRP A 86 43.08 5.62 12.65
N ARG A 87 42.99 4.29 12.78
CA ARG A 87 43.40 3.32 11.77
C ARG A 87 42.19 2.57 11.23
N GLY A 88 42.06 2.49 9.90
CA GLY A 88 40.93 1.82 9.23
C GLY A 88 39.59 2.55 9.33
N ALA A 89 39.56 3.76 9.91
CA ALA A 89 38.31 4.55 10.07
C ALA A 89 37.92 5.34 8.80
N ASP A 90 38.69 5.25 7.70
CA ASP A 90 38.39 5.97 6.45
C ASP A 90 37.03 5.59 5.86
N ALA A 91 36.53 4.37 6.16
CA ALA A 91 35.19 3.91 5.82
C ALA A 91 34.08 4.63 6.62
N PHE A 92 34.44 5.30 7.73
CA PHE A 92 33.52 5.95 8.67
C PHE A 92 34.00 7.35 9.07
N PRO A 93 34.08 8.32 8.14
CA PRO A 93 34.66 9.65 8.40
C PRO A 93 34.03 10.35 9.61
N TRP A 94 32.73 10.14 9.82
CA TRP A 94 31.94 10.70 10.91
C TRP A 94 32.37 10.24 12.33
N LEU A 95 33.16 9.16 12.44
CA LEU A 95 33.69 8.72 13.74
C LEU A 95 34.69 9.70 14.31
N ARG A 96 35.43 10.39 13.45
CA ARG A 96 36.43 11.37 13.87
C ARG A 96 35.81 12.53 14.62
N ASP A 97 34.63 12.96 14.17
CA ASP A 97 33.88 14.06 14.77
C ASP A 97 32.94 13.61 15.91
N ALA A 98 32.83 12.30 16.14
CA ALA A 98 31.90 11.76 17.11
C ALA A 98 32.41 11.69 18.53
N VAL A 99 33.74 11.66 18.75
CA VAL A 99 34.33 11.57 20.08
C VAL A 99 34.18 12.91 20.79
N PRO A 100 33.55 12.97 21.98
CA PRO A 100 33.08 14.21 22.58
C PRO A 100 34.14 14.93 23.45
N PHE A 101 35.43 14.62 23.30
CA PHE A 101 36.51 15.27 24.06
C PHE A 101 37.75 15.51 23.21
N GLU A 102 38.44 16.61 23.51
CA GLU A 102 39.74 16.95 22.94
C GLU A 102 40.86 16.53 23.90
N HIS A 103 40.63 16.60 25.21
CA HIS A 103 41.52 16.20 26.28
C HIS A 103 40.75 15.39 27.31
N ALA A 104 41.31 14.24 27.73
CA ALA A 104 40.70 13.42 28.79
C ALA A 104 41.77 12.54 29.47
N CYS A 105 41.68 12.44 30.82
CA CYS A 105 42.45 11.45 31.55
C CYS A 105 41.76 10.09 31.47
N ILE A 106 42.34 9.13 30.80
CA ILE A 106 41.72 7.84 30.48
C ILE A 106 42.55 6.69 31.06
N GLY A 107 41.95 5.86 31.87
CA GLY A 107 42.49 4.61 32.37
C GLY A 107 41.93 3.40 31.66
N GLU A 108 42.17 2.21 32.21
CA GLU A 108 41.76 0.93 31.61
C GLU A 108 40.24 0.83 31.41
N LYS A 109 39.47 1.23 32.41
CA LYS A 109 37.99 1.21 32.32
C LYS A 109 37.47 2.22 31.30
N GLY A 110 38.07 3.44 31.27
CA GLY A 110 37.72 4.49 30.32
C GLY A 110 37.98 4.05 28.87
N LEU A 111 39.09 3.32 28.59
CA LEU A 111 39.35 2.74 27.29
C LEU A 111 38.29 1.71 26.90
N GLY A 112 37.89 0.86 27.85
CA GLY A 112 36.81 -0.13 27.65
C GLY A 112 35.50 0.52 27.28
N LEU A 113 35.11 1.56 28.02
CA LEU A 113 33.88 2.33 27.79
C LEU A 113 33.91 3.10 26.46
N LEU A 114 35.04 3.68 26.11
CA LEU A 114 35.24 4.38 24.83
C LEU A 114 35.08 3.41 23.65
N ARG A 115 35.73 2.24 23.71
CA ARG A 115 35.61 1.20 22.70
C ARG A 115 34.17 0.75 22.53
N GLU A 116 33.47 0.48 23.63
CA GLU A 116 32.08 0.05 23.63
C GLU A 116 31.16 1.15 23.08
N TRP A 117 31.39 2.39 23.46
CA TRP A 117 30.63 3.56 22.99
C TRP A 117 30.75 3.74 21.47
N ILE A 118 31.97 3.64 20.91
CA ILE A 118 32.19 3.70 19.46
C ILE A 118 31.49 2.52 18.78
N GLY A 119 31.61 1.29 19.35
CA GLY A 119 30.92 0.10 18.84
C GLY A 119 29.41 0.27 18.79
N ARG A 120 28.80 0.78 19.86
CA ARG A 120 27.34 1.08 19.89
C ARG A 120 26.95 2.08 18.79
N ARG A 121 27.75 3.10 18.50
CA ARG A 121 27.49 4.06 17.43
C ARG A 121 27.56 3.45 16.04
N LEU A 122 28.51 2.53 15.80
CA LEU A 122 28.56 1.75 14.55
C LEU A 122 27.29 0.90 14.39
N VAL A 123 26.92 0.16 15.44
CA VAL A 123 25.71 -0.67 15.45
C VAL A 123 24.44 0.16 15.26
N ALA A 124 24.32 1.30 15.93
CA ALA A 124 23.18 2.21 15.78
C ALA A 124 22.99 2.71 14.35
N ARG A 125 24.08 2.88 13.60
CA ARG A 125 24.08 3.24 12.16
C ARG A 125 23.99 2.04 11.22
N GLY A 126 23.86 0.81 11.78
CA GLY A 126 23.66 -0.41 11.00
C GLY A 126 24.93 -1.18 10.64
N TYR A 127 26.10 -0.79 11.09
CA TYR A 127 27.37 -1.46 10.80
C TYR A 127 27.70 -2.55 11.85
N VAL A 128 26.85 -3.57 11.92
CA VAL A 128 26.83 -4.58 12.99
C VAL A 128 28.01 -5.55 12.95
N THR A 129 28.72 -5.66 11.82
CA THR A 129 29.86 -6.54 11.64
C THR A 129 31.21 -5.79 11.70
N SER A 130 31.17 -4.47 11.84
CA SER A 130 32.39 -3.68 12.01
C SER A 130 32.86 -3.73 13.45
N LEU A 131 34.16 -3.92 13.66
CA LEU A 131 34.76 -4.07 14.97
C LEU A 131 35.63 -2.86 15.32
N VAL A 132 35.71 -2.56 16.61
CA VAL A 132 36.59 -1.53 17.17
C VAL A 132 37.55 -2.17 18.13
N GLY A 133 38.82 -1.92 17.91
CA GLY A 133 39.92 -2.38 18.76
C GLY A 133 40.78 -1.21 19.28
N ILE A 134 41.33 -1.39 20.47
CA ILE A 134 42.39 -0.54 21.00
C ILE A 134 43.60 -1.48 21.20
N PRO A 135 44.61 -1.43 20.31
CA PRO A 135 45.74 -2.33 20.40
C PRO A 135 46.62 -1.99 21.63
N PRO A 136 47.42 -2.93 22.14
CA PRO A 136 48.42 -2.62 23.14
C PRO A 136 49.36 -1.49 22.67
N GLN A 137 49.48 -0.43 23.48
CA GLN A 137 50.18 0.79 23.11
C GLN A 137 50.66 1.56 24.34
N ASN A 138 51.63 2.44 24.13
CA ASN A 138 52.17 3.32 25.16
C ASN A 138 51.36 4.63 25.21
N LEU A 139 50.53 4.81 26.22
CA LEU A 139 49.69 5.97 26.41
C LEU A 139 50.40 7.17 27.02
N SER A 140 51.61 7.01 27.54
CA SER A 140 52.37 8.13 28.13
C SER A 140 52.73 9.22 27.11
N THR A 141 52.58 8.93 25.83
CA THR A 141 52.78 9.89 24.72
C THR A 141 51.61 10.85 24.53
N GLY A 142 50.50 10.65 25.26
CA GLY A 142 49.24 11.41 25.09
C GLY A 142 48.49 11.09 23.78
N ARG A 143 48.89 10.07 23.05
CA ARG A 143 48.23 9.60 21.82
C ARG A 143 47.52 8.30 22.07
N LEU A 144 46.28 8.20 21.60
CA LEU A 144 45.46 6.98 21.63
C LEU A 144 45.20 6.48 20.20
N ILE A 145 45.68 5.28 19.89
CA ILE A 145 45.43 4.60 18.62
C ILE A 145 44.14 3.79 18.76
N ILE A 146 43.16 4.07 17.88
CA ILE A 146 41.91 3.30 17.77
C ILE A 146 41.87 2.65 16.40
N GLU A 147 41.73 1.33 16.36
CA GLU A 147 41.63 0.57 15.12
C GLU A 147 40.18 0.23 14.84
N VAL A 148 39.73 0.47 13.61
CA VAL A 148 38.38 0.09 13.15
C VAL A 148 38.55 -0.90 12.01
N LEU A 149 38.01 -2.09 12.18
CA LEU A 149 37.93 -3.11 11.13
C LEU A 149 36.56 -2.99 10.46
N PRO A 150 36.46 -2.44 9.24
CA PRO A 150 35.18 -2.33 8.54
C PRO A 150 34.66 -3.71 8.14
N GLY A 151 33.41 -4.02 8.56
CA GLY A 151 32.72 -5.21 8.10
C GLY A 151 32.24 -5.05 6.65
N ARG A 152 32.60 -5.99 5.78
CA ARG A 152 32.27 -5.97 4.35
C ARG A 152 31.47 -7.21 3.95
N ILE A 153 30.71 -7.11 2.87
CA ILE A 153 30.04 -8.24 2.24
C ILE A 153 31.11 -9.06 1.50
N GLY A 154 31.36 -10.30 1.92
CA GLY A 154 32.23 -11.25 1.21
C GLY A 154 31.52 -11.78 -0.02
N ALA A 155 30.54 -12.65 0.18
CA ALA A 155 29.71 -13.24 -0.87
C ALA A 155 28.23 -13.17 -0.52
N ILE A 156 27.37 -13.32 -1.54
CA ILE A 156 25.92 -13.50 -1.39
C ILE A 156 25.59 -14.87 -1.98
N ASN A 157 25.34 -15.82 -1.10
CA ASN A 157 25.11 -17.22 -1.44
C ASN A 157 23.62 -17.56 -1.34
N ASP A 158 23.05 -18.04 -2.44
CA ASP A 158 21.69 -18.55 -2.51
C ASP A 158 21.74 -20.08 -2.67
N GLU A 159 21.51 -20.82 -1.58
CA GLU A 159 21.66 -22.28 -1.55
C GLU A 159 20.73 -23.00 -2.54
N ARG A 160 19.64 -22.39 -2.96
CA ARG A 160 18.65 -23.04 -3.81
C ARG A 160 18.47 -22.40 -5.18
N GLY A 161 18.78 -21.13 -5.38
CA GLY A 161 18.71 -20.41 -6.67
C GLY A 161 17.42 -20.56 -7.47
N ARG A 162 16.38 -21.18 -6.87
CA ARG A 162 15.19 -21.65 -7.58
C ARG A 162 14.20 -20.55 -7.92
N ILE A 163 14.19 -19.44 -7.17
CA ILE A 163 13.14 -18.43 -7.25
C ILE A 163 13.59 -17.19 -7.99
N GLY A 164 14.88 -16.86 -7.94
CA GLY A 164 15.37 -15.70 -8.63
C GLY A 164 16.87 -15.48 -8.47
N TRP A 165 17.35 -14.47 -9.15
CA TRP A 165 18.72 -14.00 -9.01
C TRP A 165 18.82 -13.12 -7.76
N ALA A 166 19.21 -13.71 -6.63
CA ALA A 166 19.22 -13.06 -5.31
C ALA A 166 19.97 -11.72 -5.31
N ARG A 167 21.04 -11.60 -6.11
CA ARG A 167 21.85 -10.38 -6.18
C ARG A 167 21.05 -9.11 -6.51
N ILE A 168 19.95 -9.22 -7.29
CA ILE A 168 19.16 -8.05 -7.72
C ILE A 168 18.43 -7.36 -6.57
N VAL A 169 18.04 -8.11 -5.52
CA VAL A 169 17.29 -7.57 -4.40
C VAL A 169 18.16 -6.81 -3.39
N PHE A 170 19.49 -7.03 -3.42
CA PHE A 170 20.43 -6.37 -2.52
C PHE A 170 20.84 -4.99 -3.05
N PRO A 171 20.73 -3.93 -2.22
CA PRO A 171 21.20 -2.60 -2.59
C PRO A 171 22.70 -2.54 -2.88
N ARG A 172 23.50 -3.33 -2.13
CA ARG A 172 24.96 -3.39 -2.25
C ARG A 172 25.42 -4.81 -2.51
N GLY A 173 26.59 -4.95 -3.16
CA GLY A 173 27.19 -6.23 -3.51
C GLY A 173 28.45 -6.56 -2.73
N PRO A 174 29.15 -7.64 -3.12
CA PRO A 174 30.43 -8.01 -2.56
C PRO A 174 31.40 -6.83 -2.49
N HIS A 175 32.26 -6.83 -1.49
CA HIS A 175 33.26 -5.82 -1.14
C HIS A 175 32.70 -4.48 -0.62
N ALA A 176 31.39 -4.23 -0.69
CA ALA A 176 30.77 -3.06 -0.05
C ALA A 176 30.71 -3.22 1.48
N LEU A 177 30.64 -2.10 2.20
CA LEU A 177 30.39 -2.12 3.64
C LEU A 177 29.07 -2.83 3.92
N LEU A 178 29.08 -3.77 4.86
CA LEU A 178 27.86 -4.44 5.28
C LEU A 178 27.06 -3.51 6.21
N ASN A 179 25.86 -3.17 5.79
CA ASN A 179 24.92 -2.40 6.60
C ASN A 179 23.60 -3.17 6.73
N VAL A 180 23.11 -3.33 7.96
CA VAL A 180 21.87 -4.05 8.22
C VAL A 180 20.67 -3.40 7.54
N ARG A 181 20.69 -2.09 7.24
CA ARG A 181 19.60 -1.42 6.52
C ARG A 181 19.51 -1.86 5.06
N ASP A 182 20.66 -2.18 4.44
CA ASP A 182 20.70 -2.77 3.10
C ASP A 182 20.13 -4.21 3.14
N LEU A 183 20.42 -4.96 4.21
CA LEU A 183 19.85 -6.29 4.43
C LEU A 183 18.34 -6.23 4.69
N ASP A 184 17.87 -5.30 5.52
CA ASP A 184 16.45 -5.07 5.76
C ASP A 184 15.71 -4.76 4.44
N GLN A 185 16.32 -3.96 3.56
CA GLN A 185 15.75 -3.66 2.25
C GLN A 185 15.70 -4.90 1.35
N ALA A 186 16.79 -5.65 1.29
CA ALA A 186 16.84 -6.89 0.51
C ALA A 186 15.83 -7.92 1.04
N LEU A 187 15.70 -8.06 2.35
CA LEU A 187 14.75 -8.97 2.99
C LEU A 187 13.30 -8.57 2.69
N GLU A 188 12.98 -7.27 2.73
CA GLU A 188 11.68 -6.75 2.34
C GLU A 188 11.38 -7.02 0.87
N ASN A 189 12.37 -6.80 -0.02
CA ASN A 189 12.26 -7.09 -1.45
C ASN A 189 11.92 -8.56 -1.72
N VAL A 190 12.45 -9.49 -0.93
CA VAL A 190 12.15 -10.92 -1.04
C VAL A 190 10.81 -11.27 -0.40
N ARG A 191 10.59 -10.85 0.86
CA ARG A 191 9.40 -11.20 1.65
C ARG A 191 8.10 -10.59 1.13
N ARG A 192 8.19 -9.58 0.26
CA ARG A 192 7.01 -9.06 -0.44
C ARG A 192 6.30 -10.12 -1.29
N LEU A 193 7.01 -11.19 -1.66
CA LEU A 193 6.43 -12.36 -2.30
C LEU A 193 5.90 -13.30 -1.19
N PRO A 194 4.59 -13.54 -1.06
CA PRO A 194 4.06 -14.35 0.03
C PRO A 194 4.64 -15.76 0.11
N GLY A 195 5.00 -16.36 -1.03
CA GLY A 195 5.75 -17.62 -1.04
C GLY A 195 7.16 -17.54 -0.41
N GLN A 196 7.67 -16.33 -0.19
CA GLN A 196 8.98 -16.04 0.40
C GLN A 196 8.89 -15.33 1.76
N ALA A 197 7.71 -15.25 2.35
CA ALA A 197 7.49 -14.51 3.61
C ALA A 197 8.38 -15.01 4.78
N ALA A 198 8.77 -16.27 4.79
CA ALA A 198 9.66 -16.87 5.79
C ALA A 198 11.15 -16.90 5.39
N THR A 199 11.54 -16.27 4.28
CA THR A 199 12.96 -16.15 3.90
C THR A 199 13.75 -15.44 4.99
N ALA A 200 14.95 -15.93 5.29
CA ALA A 200 15.89 -15.36 6.23
C ALA A 200 17.27 -15.19 5.60
N PHE A 201 18.06 -14.28 6.16
CA PHE A 201 19.46 -14.11 5.81
C PHE A 201 20.33 -14.48 7.02
N ASP A 202 21.24 -15.42 6.83
CA ASP A 202 22.26 -15.74 7.82
C ASP A 202 23.55 -15.03 7.46
N LEU A 203 24.20 -14.48 8.46
CA LEU A 203 25.51 -13.86 8.34
C LEU A 203 26.56 -14.84 8.88
N VAL A 204 27.46 -15.27 8.00
CA VAL A 204 28.55 -16.19 8.36
C VAL A 204 29.89 -15.54 8.08
N PRO A 205 30.98 -15.89 8.80
CA PRO A 205 32.32 -15.39 8.49
C PRO A 205 32.70 -15.67 7.03
N GLY A 206 33.21 -14.65 6.34
CA GLY A 206 33.74 -14.79 4.98
C GLY A 206 35.16 -15.28 4.93
N ALA A 207 35.73 -15.31 3.73
CA ALA A 207 37.10 -15.83 3.49
C ALA A 207 38.21 -14.95 4.05
N SER A 208 38.00 -13.63 4.12
CA SER A 208 39.00 -12.67 4.60
C SER A 208 38.57 -12.03 5.91
N LEU A 209 39.55 -11.53 6.67
CA LEU A 209 39.27 -10.82 7.92
C LEU A 209 38.41 -9.57 7.66
N GLY A 210 37.28 -9.45 8.37
CA GLY A 210 36.31 -8.39 8.17
C GLY A 210 35.23 -8.71 7.12
N ASP A 211 35.38 -9.77 6.32
CA ASP A 211 34.34 -10.19 5.39
C ASP A 211 33.25 -11.01 6.08
N THR A 212 32.04 -10.81 5.64
CA THR A 212 30.84 -11.54 6.08
C THR A 212 30.08 -12.00 4.84
N ASP A 213 29.86 -13.30 4.73
CA ASP A 213 29.04 -13.90 3.69
C ASP A 213 27.57 -13.90 4.11
N ILE A 214 26.69 -13.59 3.16
CA ILE A 214 25.25 -13.59 3.33
C ILE A 214 24.69 -14.85 2.71
N VAL A 215 24.09 -15.73 3.52
CA VAL A 215 23.43 -16.96 3.07
C VAL A 215 21.93 -16.74 3.04
N VAL A 216 21.33 -16.80 1.86
CA VAL A 216 19.88 -16.67 1.67
C VAL A 216 19.21 -18.01 1.90
N ARG A 217 18.39 -18.09 2.96
CA ARG A 217 17.60 -19.29 3.28
C ARG A 217 16.15 -19.11 2.86
N HIS A 218 15.73 -19.93 1.91
CA HIS A 218 14.36 -19.95 1.42
C HIS A 218 13.50 -20.95 2.21
N PRO A 219 12.19 -20.70 2.38
CA PRO A 219 11.28 -21.69 2.93
C PRO A 219 11.19 -22.93 2.01
N ASP A 220 10.92 -24.10 2.63
CA ASP A 220 10.93 -25.39 1.92
C ASP A 220 9.81 -25.50 0.88
N ASN A 221 8.65 -24.94 1.15
CA ASN A 221 7.46 -25.09 0.33
C ASN A 221 7.00 -23.72 -0.21
N THR A 222 7.58 -23.32 -1.33
CA THR A 222 7.25 -22.04 -1.98
C THR A 222 6.24 -22.22 -3.10
N ARG A 223 5.00 -21.78 -2.87
CA ARG A 223 4.01 -21.70 -3.94
C ARG A 223 4.25 -20.43 -4.75
N ARG A 224 4.55 -20.59 -6.04
CA ARG A 224 4.73 -19.46 -6.97
C ARG A 224 3.41 -18.94 -7.54
N PHE A 225 2.39 -19.77 -7.54
CA PHE A 225 1.07 -19.44 -8.06
C PHE A 225 0.07 -19.36 -6.91
N ARG A 226 -0.72 -18.31 -6.91
CA ARG A 226 -1.84 -18.13 -5.98
C ARG A 226 -3.07 -17.73 -6.78
N PHE A 227 -4.17 -18.34 -6.45
CA PHE A 227 -5.47 -18.04 -6.99
C PHE A 227 -6.38 -17.55 -5.84
N VAL A 228 -7.07 -16.44 -6.08
CA VAL A 228 -8.06 -15.91 -5.15
C VAL A 228 -9.35 -15.68 -5.90
N ALA A 229 -10.44 -16.24 -5.40
CA ALA A 229 -11.79 -15.95 -5.87
C ALA A 229 -12.49 -15.02 -4.87
N THR A 230 -13.22 -14.04 -5.37
CA THR A 230 -14.02 -13.12 -4.55
C THR A 230 -15.45 -13.08 -5.01
N ALA A 231 -16.37 -12.87 -4.08
CA ALA A 231 -17.76 -12.58 -4.37
C ALA A 231 -18.25 -11.54 -3.36
N ASP A 232 -18.84 -10.47 -3.84
CA ASP A 232 -19.32 -9.38 -2.98
C ASP A 232 -20.56 -8.68 -3.59
N ASN A 233 -21.25 -7.92 -2.76
CA ASN A 233 -22.38 -7.07 -3.17
C ASN A 233 -21.99 -5.59 -3.27
N GLY A 234 -20.73 -5.31 -3.62
CA GLY A 234 -20.15 -3.98 -3.67
C GLY A 234 -20.31 -3.28 -5.01
N GLY A 235 -21.02 -3.82 -5.98
CA GLY A 235 -21.36 -3.14 -7.23
C GLY A 235 -22.48 -2.13 -7.08
N LEU A 236 -22.82 -1.44 -8.18
CA LEU A 236 -23.92 -0.50 -8.26
C LEU A 236 -25.14 -1.17 -8.89
N ASP A 237 -26.34 -0.81 -8.46
CA ASP A 237 -27.58 -1.36 -9.02
C ASP A 237 -27.70 -1.14 -10.53
N ALA A 238 -27.20 0.01 -11.03
CA ALA A 238 -27.22 0.35 -12.44
C ALA A 238 -26.27 -0.50 -13.32
N THR A 239 -25.22 -1.11 -12.74
CA THR A 239 -24.20 -1.86 -13.49
C THR A 239 -23.98 -3.28 -12.96
N GLY A 240 -24.86 -3.75 -12.06
CA GLY A 240 -24.78 -5.05 -11.41
C GLY A 240 -24.20 -4.96 -10.00
N ARG A 241 -25.04 -5.18 -9.00
CA ARG A 241 -24.70 -5.08 -7.57
C ARG A 241 -23.78 -6.19 -7.11
N ASP A 242 -24.11 -7.43 -7.48
CA ASP A 242 -23.33 -8.59 -7.08
C ASP A 242 -22.14 -8.77 -8.02
N GLN A 243 -20.95 -8.87 -7.45
CA GLN A 243 -19.69 -8.92 -8.17
C GLN A 243 -18.98 -10.26 -7.94
N LEU A 244 -18.34 -10.76 -8.97
CA LEU A 244 -17.50 -11.94 -8.93
C LEU A 244 -16.09 -11.58 -9.40
N GLY A 245 -15.09 -11.97 -8.63
CA GLY A 245 -13.70 -11.68 -8.94
C GLY A 245 -12.82 -12.91 -8.95
N ALA A 246 -11.79 -12.85 -9.78
CA ALA A 246 -10.72 -13.84 -9.84
C ALA A 246 -9.37 -13.11 -9.90
N ILE A 247 -8.42 -13.54 -9.10
CA ILE A 247 -7.09 -12.96 -9.03
C ILE A 247 -6.07 -14.07 -9.12
N VAL A 248 -5.11 -13.91 -10.04
CA VAL A 248 -3.97 -14.80 -10.19
C VAL A 248 -2.71 -14.00 -9.88
N ALA A 249 -1.95 -14.43 -8.90
CA ALA A 249 -0.65 -13.86 -8.60
C ALA A 249 0.46 -14.88 -8.88
N ILE A 250 1.48 -14.46 -9.60
CA ILE A 250 2.64 -15.27 -10.00
C ILE A 250 3.88 -14.64 -9.39
N ASP A 251 4.54 -15.35 -8.49
CA ASP A 251 5.76 -14.89 -7.85
C ASP A 251 6.96 -15.24 -8.71
N SER A 252 7.79 -14.26 -8.96
CA SER A 252 9.05 -14.33 -9.70
C SER A 252 8.94 -14.97 -11.09
N PRO A 253 7.99 -14.53 -11.97
CA PRO A 253 7.86 -15.09 -13.30
C PRO A 253 9.16 -15.00 -14.12
N LEU A 254 9.90 -13.92 -14.01
CA LEU A 254 11.17 -13.68 -14.69
C LEU A 254 12.40 -14.08 -13.85
N ARG A 255 12.20 -14.69 -12.67
CA ARG A 255 13.26 -15.02 -11.72
C ARG A 255 14.05 -13.81 -11.20
N LEU A 256 13.39 -12.65 -11.11
CA LEU A 256 13.95 -11.39 -10.62
C LEU A 256 13.34 -10.97 -9.26
N TYR A 257 12.75 -11.90 -8.53
CA TYR A 257 11.88 -11.60 -7.41
C TYR A 257 10.78 -10.61 -7.79
N ASP A 258 10.40 -10.62 -9.04
CA ASP A 258 9.31 -9.86 -9.61
C ASP A 258 7.95 -10.51 -9.29
N GLN A 259 6.87 -9.78 -9.48
CA GLN A 259 5.52 -10.27 -9.26
C GLN A 259 4.61 -9.84 -10.40
N LEU A 260 3.85 -10.77 -10.93
CA LEU A 260 2.76 -10.51 -11.86
C LEU A 260 1.43 -10.80 -11.17
N ILE A 261 0.52 -9.83 -11.18
CA ILE A 261 -0.84 -9.97 -10.68
C ILE A 261 -1.79 -9.70 -11.83
N VAL A 262 -2.69 -10.65 -12.11
CA VAL A 262 -3.77 -10.50 -13.08
C VAL A 262 -5.08 -10.57 -12.34
N THR A 263 -5.98 -9.60 -12.58
CA THR A 263 -7.30 -9.56 -11.96
C THR A 263 -8.39 -9.55 -13.03
N TYR A 264 -9.47 -10.22 -12.74
CA TYR A 264 -10.70 -10.15 -13.50
C TYR A 264 -11.86 -10.00 -12.52
N ASN A 265 -12.72 -9.01 -12.75
CA ASN A 265 -13.94 -8.79 -11.97
C ASN A 265 -15.10 -8.57 -12.92
N THR A 266 -16.27 -9.11 -12.59
CA THR A 266 -17.48 -8.97 -13.39
C THR A 266 -18.70 -8.97 -12.48
N ASP A 267 -19.77 -8.34 -12.93
CA ASP A 267 -21.07 -8.52 -12.29
C ASP A 267 -21.56 -9.96 -12.42
N ALA A 268 -22.38 -10.40 -11.47
CA ALA A 268 -22.92 -11.76 -11.45
C ALA A 268 -24.09 -11.96 -12.42
N SER A 269 -24.62 -10.87 -13.02
CA SER A 269 -25.74 -10.90 -13.95
C SER A 269 -25.32 -11.27 -15.38
N LEU A 270 -24.56 -12.34 -15.55
CA LEU A 270 -23.89 -12.75 -16.79
C LEU A 270 -24.78 -12.83 -18.04
N ARG A 271 -26.09 -12.93 -17.87
CA ARG A 271 -27.07 -13.03 -18.97
C ARG A 271 -27.74 -11.71 -19.31
N ASN A 272 -27.65 -10.70 -18.46
CA ASN A 272 -28.28 -9.40 -18.72
C ASN A 272 -27.42 -8.59 -19.70
N LYS A 273 -28.01 -8.22 -20.85
CA LYS A 273 -27.31 -7.44 -21.88
C LYS A 273 -27.47 -5.93 -21.70
N SER A 274 -28.41 -5.50 -20.87
CA SER A 274 -28.73 -4.07 -20.67
C SER A 274 -27.89 -3.45 -19.56
N ILE A 275 -27.47 -4.25 -18.57
CA ILE A 275 -26.61 -3.83 -17.47
C ILE A 275 -25.39 -4.74 -17.41
N GLY A 276 -24.32 -4.28 -16.82
CA GLY A 276 -23.13 -5.09 -16.56
C GLY A 276 -21.90 -4.25 -16.29
N SER A 277 -20.94 -4.86 -15.58
CA SER A 277 -19.61 -4.28 -15.36
C SER A 277 -18.55 -5.36 -15.49
N GLN A 278 -17.42 -4.99 -16.08
CA GLN A 278 -16.23 -5.84 -16.18
C GLN A 278 -14.99 -5.01 -15.92
N ALA A 279 -14.08 -5.53 -15.12
CA ALA A 279 -12.76 -4.97 -14.92
C ALA A 279 -11.69 -6.04 -15.12
N LYS A 280 -10.64 -5.70 -15.86
CA LYS A 280 -9.48 -6.55 -16.12
C LYS A 280 -8.23 -5.74 -15.83
N SER A 281 -7.27 -6.34 -15.15
CA SER A 281 -5.97 -5.69 -15.01
C SER A 281 -4.82 -6.69 -15.00
N ALA A 282 -3.65 -6.24 -15.42
CA ALA A 282 -2.39 -6.92 -15.22
C ALA A 282 -1.38 -5.92 -14.69
N ALA A 283 -0.70 -6.26 -13.60
CA ALA A 283 0.32 -5.45 -12.98
C ALA A 283 1.57 -6.29 -12.74
N TRP A 284 2.69 -5.80 -13.23
CA TRP A 284 4.01 -6.40 -13.01
C TRP A 284 4.89 -5.43 -12.25
N ASN A 285 5.67 -5.94 -11.31
CA ASN A 285 6.63 -5.13 -10.56
C ASN A 285 7.88 -5.92 -10.20
N VAL A 286 9.03 -5.24 -10.18
CA VAL A 286 10.34 -5.81 -9.86
C VAL A 286 11.12 -4.88 -8.94
N PRO A 287 11.72 -5.38 -7.83
CA PRO A 287 12.62 -4.64 -6.98
C PRO A 287 14.05 -4.75 -7.50
N ILE A 288 14.80 -3.66 -7.42
CA ILE A 288 16.24 -3.62 -7.72
C ILE A 288 16.92 -2.81 -6.61
N GLY A 289 17.40 -3.50 -5.56
CA GLY A 289 17.95 -2.84 -4.38
C GLY A 289 16.96 -1.86 -3.73
N TYR A 290 17.31 -0.58 -3.69
CA TYR A 290 16.43 0.49 -3.20
C TYR A 290 15.43 1.00 -4.25
N ALA A 291 15.59 0.64 -5.51
CA ALA A 291 14.67 0.99 -6.57
C ALA A 291 13.60 -0.09 -6.78
N SER A 292 12.49 0.28 -7.39
CA SER A 292 11.46 -0.64 -7.88
C SER A 292 10.87 -0.11 -9.18
N PHE A 293 10.53 -1.02 -10.10
CA PHE A 293 9.87 -0.68 -11.35
C PHE A 293 8.52 -1.39 -11.42
N SER A 294 7.55 -0.72 -12.02
CA SER A 294 6.20 -1.27 -12.20
C SER A 294 5.65 -0.94 -13.56
N LEU A 295 4.92 -1.90 -14.13
CA LEU A 295 4.11 -1.72 -15.32
C LEU A 295 2.69 -2.17 -15.01
N GLY A 296 1.69 -1.49 -15.55
CA GLY A 296 0.31 -1.81 -15.36
C GLY A 296 -0.53 -1.54 -16.59
N ILE A 297 -1.50 -2.39 -16.81
CA ILE A 297 -2.57 -2.19 -17.78
C ILE A 297 -3.88 -2.56 -17.12
N SER A 298 -4.91 -1.73 -17.32
CA SER A 298 -6.27 -2.03 -16.88
C SER A 298 -7.29 -1.60 -17.92
N GLU A 299 -8.34 -2.37 -18.03
CA GLU A 299 -9.53 -2.04 -18.82
C GLU A 299 -10.75 -2.24 -17.93
N TRP A 300 -11.60 -1.25 -17.91
CA TRP A 300 -12.91 -1.33 -17.30
C TRP A 300 -13.98 -1.00 -18.33
N THR A 301 -15.08 -1.77 -18.30
CA THR A 301 -16.26 -1.56 -19.12
C THR A 301 -17.51 -1.63 -18.27
N SER A 302 -18.48 -0.75 -18.52
CA SER A 302 -19.81 -0.85 -17.91
C SER A 302 -20.90 -0.62 -18.94
N ARG A 303 -22.07 -1.14 -18.65
CA ARG A 303 -23.32 -0.88 -19.33
C ARG A 303 -24.40 -0.66 -18.28
N GLN A 304 -25.21 0.36 -18.49
CA GLN A 304 -26.35 0.67 -17.64
C GLN A 304 -27.59 0.95 -18.49
N ALA A 305 -28.72 0.45 -18.05
CA ALA A 305 -30.00 0.78 -18.66
C ALA A 305 -30.35 2.24 -18.32
N LEU A 306 -30.82 2.97 -19.28
CA LEU A 306 -31.40 4.29 -19.07
C LEU A 306 -32.93 4.16 -19.03
N LEU A 307 -33.55 4.85 -18.09
CA LEU A 307 -35.01 4.98 -18.03
C LEU A 307 -35.48 6.06 -19.02
N SER A 308 -36.58 5.79 -19.70
CA SER A 308 -37.24 6.76 -20.56
C SER A 308 -38.53 7.24 -19.87
N ASP A 309 -38.74 8.54 -19.86
CA ASP A 309 -40.00 9.14 -19.40
C ASP A 309 -41.12 8.99 -20.44
N VAL A 310 -40.79 8.50 -21.65
CA VAL A 310 -41.73 8.27 -22.74
C VAL A 310 -42.28 6.84 -22.65
N PRO A 311 -43.58 6.66 -22.43
CA PRO A 311 -44.18 5.32 -22.36
C PRO A 311 -43.95 4.52 -23.65
N GLY A 312 -43.44 3.28 -23.51
CA GLY A 312 -43.17 2.38 -24.63
C GLY A 312 -41.87 2.61 -25.38
N PHE A 313 -41.09 3.65 -25.02
CA PHE A 313 -39.77 3.87 -25.60
C PHE A 313 -38.68 3.25 -24.71
N VAL A 314 -37.95 2.31 -25.26
CA VAL A 314 -36.80 1.69 -24.58
C VAL A 314 -35.53 2.41 -25.00
N MET A 315 -34.92 3.12 -24.07
CA MET A 315 -33.61 3.76 -24.32
C MET A 315 -32.53 2.69 -24.55
N PRO A 316 -31.67 2.87 -25.54
CA PRO A 316 -30.49 2.02 -25.67
C PRO A 316 -29.58 2.16 -24.45
N PRO A 317 -28.87 1.08 -24.07
CA PRO A 317 -28.01 1.11 -22.89
C PRO A 317 -26.84 2.12 -23.09
N PHE A 318 -26.55 2.84 -22.02
CA PHE A 318 -25.37 3.68 -21.96
C PHE A 318 -24.16 2.82 -21.60
N GLY A 319 -23.11 2.90 -22.36
CA GLY A 319 -21.87 2.15 -22.15
C GLY A 319 -20.67 3.05 -21.96
N GLN A 320 -19.71 2.57 -21.15
CA GLN A 320 -18.43 3.24 -20.96
C GLN A 320 -17.30 2.22 -21.02
N ARG A 321 -16.13 2.66 -21.49
CA ARG A 321 -14.86 1.93 -21.41
C ARG A 321 -13.74 2.86 -21.03
N THR A 322 -12.99 2.48 -20.00
CA THR A 322 -11.73 3.12 -19.62
C THR A 322 -10.59 2.14 -19.80
N ARG A 323 -9.53 2.56 -20.47
CA ARG A 323 -8.24 1.87 -20.50
C ARG A 323 -7.19 2.72 -19.84
N ARG A 324 -6.32 2.10 -19.06
CA ARG A 324 -5.22 2.78 -18.40
C ARG A 324 -3.94 1.98 -18.54
N TYR A 325 -2.89 2.65 -18.96
CA TYR A 325 -1.53 2.13 -19.07
C TYR A 325 -0.67 2.90 -18.08
N GLU A 326 0.14 2.21 -17.31
CA GLU A 326 0.96 2.82 -16.28
C GLU A 326 2.38 2.29 -16.31
N ALA A 327 3.36 3.18 -16.11
CA ALA A 327 4.74 2.83 -15.82
C ALA A 327 5.19 3.63 -14.61
N GLY A 328 5.87 2.98 -13.66
CA GLY A 328 6.26 3.61 -12.42
C GLY A 328 7.65 3.22 -11.96
N ILE A 329 8.29 4.14 -11.25
CA ILE A 329 9.56 3.95 -10.55
C ILE A 329 9.35 4.38 -9.10
N GLY A 330 9.79 3.53 -8.17
CA GLY A 330 9.89 3.84 -6.76
C GLY A 330 11.35 3.84 -6.33
N TYR A 331 11.71 4.69 -5.38
CA TYR A 331 13.05 4.73 -4.79
C TYR A 331 12.96 5.01 -3.30
N VAL A 332 13.79 4.33 -2.51
CA VAL A 332 13.87 4.47 -1.05
C VAL A 332 15.13 5.26 -0.68
N PRO A 333 15.07 6.61 -0.58
CA PRO A 333 16.23 7.43 -0.23
C PRO A 333 16.62 7.32 1.26
N TYR A 334 15.67 6.96 2.11
CA TYR A 334 15.89 6.86 3.55
C TYR A 334 15.26 5.59 4.11
N ARG A 335 16.06 4.86 4.89
CA ARG A 335 15.64 3.70 5.65
C ARG A 335 16.36 3.65 6.99
N SER A 336 15.59 3.49 8.05
CA SER A 336 16.08 3.18 9.40
C SER A 336 15.51 1.83 9.86
N GLY A 337 15.78 1.42 11.10
CA GLY A 337 15.17 0.23 11.69
C GLY A 337 13.66 0.36 11.92
N HIS A 338 13.14 1.57 12.06
CA HIS A 338 11.73 1.83 12.39
C HIS A 338 11.00 2.62 11.31
N GLY A 339 11.68 3.30 10.40
CA GLY A 339 11.06 4.17 9.41
C GLY A 339 11.68 4.07 8.01
N LYS A 340 10.86 4.37 7.02
CA LYS A 340 11.21 4.31 5.60
C LYS A 340 10.52 5.42 4.82
N THR A 341 11.28 6.15 3.99
CA THR A 341 10.74 7.11 3.02
C THR A 341 10.84 6.52 1.62
N THR A 342 9.78 6.62 0.85
CA THR A 342 9.73 6.18 -0.55
C THR A 342 9.33 7.36 -1.42
N LEU A 343 10.10 7.63 -2.46
CA LEU A 343 9.75 8.55 -3.54
C LEU A 343 9.21 7.75 -4.71
N GLY A 344 8.17 8.27 -5.36
CA GLY A 344 7.54 7.63 -6.51
C GLY A 344 7.41 8.59 -7.69
N PHE A 345 7.64 8.06 -8.88
CA PHE A 345 7.25 8.69 -10.14
C PHE A 345 6.43 7.71 -10.95
N ARG A 346 5.30 8.16 -11.50
CA ARG A 346 4.41 7.36 -12.34
C ARG A 346 4.02 8.14 -13.57
N LEU A 347 4.06 7.49 -14.72
CA LEU A 347 3.49 7.98 -15.97
C LEU A 347 2.26 7.12 -16.28
N ALA A 348 1.17 7.76 -16.69
CA ALA A 348 -0.06 7.06 -17.03
C ALA A 348 -0.69 7.65 -18.29
N ARG A 349 -1.26 6.78 -19.14
CA ARG A 349 -2.17 7.17 -20.22
C ARG A 349 -3.53 6.55 -19.93
N ARG A 350 -4.56 7.38 -20.00
CA ARG A 350 -5.95 7.00 -19.78
C ARG A 350 -6.78 7.33 -21.00
N GLU A 351 -7.50 6.34 -21.49
CA GLU A 351 -8.43 6.44 -22.62
C GLU A 351 -9.85 6.18 -22.11
N ASP A 352 -10.75 7.18 -22.20
CA ASP A 352 -12.16 7.06 -21.86
C ASP A 352 -13.00 7.14 -23.13
N ARG A 353 -13.96 6.23 -23.29
CA ARG A 353 -14.94 6.22 -24.37
C ARG A 353 -16.32 5.90 -23.82
N SER A 354 -17.33 6.62 -24.32
CA SER A 354 -18.73 6.40 -23.96
C SER A 354 -19.58 6.25 -25.21
N TRP A 355 -20.67 5.52 -25.10
CA TRP A 355 -21.61 5.30 -26.21
C TRP A 355 -23.04 5.13 -25.68
N LEU A 356 -24.01 5.49 -26.51
CA LEU A 356 -25.43 5.25 -26.33
C LEU A 356 -25.90 4.28 -27.40
N GLY A 357 -26.17 3.03 -27.03
CA GLY A 357 -26.40 1.97 -28.01
C GLY A 357 -25.21 1.83 -28.97
N PRO A 358 -25.40 1.99 -30.29
CA PRO A 358 -24.31 1.93 -31.27
C PRO A 358 -23.58 3.28 -31.47
N ILE A 359 -24.05 4.37 -30.89
CA ILE A 359 -23.58 5.74 -31.16
C ILE A 359 -22.50 6.13 -30.14
N GLY A 360 -21.30 6.47 -30.61
CA GLY A 360 -20.25 7.03 -29.76
C GLY A 360 -20.57 8.46 -29.33
N ILE A 361 -20.22 8.79 -28.07
CA ILE A 361 -20.43 10.12 -27.49
C ILE A 361 -19.08 10.81 -27.39
N ASP A 362 -18.70 11.57 -28.42
CA ASP A 362 -17.36 12.19 -28.53
C ASP A 362 -17.10 13.25 -27.45
N VAL A 363 -18.13 13.95 -26.98
CA VAL A 363 -17.99 14.94 -25.87
C VAL A 363 -17.53 14.31 -24.55
N MET A 364 -17.71 13.00 -24.38
CA MET A 364 -17.26 12.24 -23.22
C MET A 364 -15.97 11.45 -23.47
N ARG A 365 -15.36 11.62 -24.63
CA ARG A 365 -14.10 10.98 -24.97
C ARG A 365 -12.94 11.74 -24.37
N HIS A 366 -12.02 11.00 -23.74
CA HIS A 366 -10.74 11.53 -23.23
C HIS A 366 -9.62 10.57 -23.57
N ASP A 367 -8.45 11.09 -23.90
CA ASP A 367 -7.20 10.35 -24.06
C ASP A 367 -6.08 11.24 -23.49
N ILE A 368 -5.80 11.04 -22.22
CA ILE A 368 -4.97 11.93 -21.42
C ILE A 368 -3.73 11.19 -20.95
N VAL A 369 -2.57 11.80 -21.17
CA VAL A 369 -1.31 11.40 -20.55
C VAL A 369 -1.07 12.26 -19.31
N SER A 370 -0.74 11.63 -18.19
CA SER A 370 -0.46 12.28 -16.92
C SER A 370 0.77 11.71 -16.24
N TYR A 371 1.38 12.50 -15.37
CA TYR A 371 2.42 12.04 -14.48
C TYR A 371 2.03 12.28 -13.01
N GLU A 372 2.58 11.48 -12.13
CA GLU A 372 2.43 11.63 -10.69
C GLU A 372 3.80 11.56 -10.02
N VAL A 373 4.07 12.51 -9.14
CA VAL A 373 5.20 12.50 -8.22
C VAL A 373 4.66 12.31 -6.82
N SER A 374 5.25 11.41 -6.05
CA SER A 374 4.80 11.11 -4.69
C SER A 374 5.97 10.95 -3.73
N ALA A 375 5.71 11.29 -2.47
CA ALA A 375 6.57 10.95 -1.35
C ALA A 375 5.72 10.32 -0.26
N ALA A 376 6.16 9.17 0.24
CA ALA A 376 5.50 8.45 1.31
C ALA A 376 6.51 8.13 2.42
N HIS A 377 6.10 8.28 3.66
CA HIS A 377 6.88 7.91 4.83
C HIS A 377 6.07 6.98 5.72
N ARG A 378 6.66 5.84 6.07
CA ARG A 378 6.13 4.91 7.07
C ARG A 378 7.04 4.90 8.27
N ASP A 379 6.47 5.00 9.47
CA ASP A 379 7.21 4.89 10.72
C ASP A 379 6.48 3.97 11.71
N LYS A 380 7.26 3.23 12.49
CA LYS A 380 6.76 2.35 13.55
C LYS A 380 7.04 2.97 14.92
N LEU A 381 6.02 3.58 15.49
CA LEU A 381 6.06 4.29 16.75
C LEU A 381 5.58 3.35 17.87
N ALA A 382 6.48 2.84 18.68
CA ALA A 382 6.14 1.91 19.75
C ALA A 382 5.28 0.72 19.23
N ARG A 383 3.97 0.78 19.45
CA ARG A 383 3.02 -0.26 18.97
C ARG A 383 2.23 0.16 17.74
N ALA A 384 2.27 1.44 17.37
CA ALA A 384 1.52 1.96 16.24
C ALA A 384 2.40 1.99 14.97
N THR A 385 1.80 1.74 13.82
CA THR A 385 2.37 2.04 12.51
C THR A 385 1.66 3.26 11.96
N VAL A 386 2.42 4.23 11.48
CA VAL A 386 1.87 5.44 10.84
C VAL A 386 2.41 5.55 9.43
N ASP A 387 1.54 5.95 8.53
CA ASP A 387 1.82 6.18 7.13
C ASP A 387 1.41 7.61 6.77
N ALA A 388 2.30 8.37 6.15
CA ALA A 388 2.00 9.67 5.61
C ALA A 388 2.43 9.72 4.15
N SER A 389 1.62 10.31 3.29
CA SER A 389 1.97 10.47 1.88
C SER A 389 1.45 11.79 1.33
N ILE A 390 2.21 12.33 0.38
CA ILE A 390 1.81 13.45 -0.45
C ILE A 390 2.05 13.09 -1.91
N SER A 391 1.17 13.52 -2.79
CA SER A 391 1.37 13.36 -4.22
C SER A 391 0.86 14.57 -4.99
N MET A 392 1.45 14.79 -6.16
CA MET A 392 1.00 15.72 -7.19
C MET A 392 0.84 14.94 -8.48
N ARG A 393 -0.36 14.95 -9.04
CA ARG A 393 -0.65 14.44 -10.37
C ARG A 393 -0.97 15.59 -11.30
N ALA A 394 -0.40 15.56 -12.50
CA ALA A 394 -0.68 16.57 -13.53
C ALA A 394 -0.73 15.94 -14.91
N SER A 395 -1.54 16.52 -15.79
CA SER A 395 -1.58 16.14 -17.20
C SER A 395 -0.36 16.63 -17.96
N LEU A 396 0.03 15.86 -18.98
CA LEU A 396 0.98 16.25 -20.03
C LEU A 396 0.19 16.60 -21.29
N ALA A 397 -0.33 17.83 -21.34
CA ALA A 397 -1.23 18.28 -22.42
C ALA A 397 -0.63 18.08 -23.81
N GLY A 398 0.66 18.37 -23.99
CA GLY A 398 1.36 18.18 -25.26
C GLY A 398 1.56 16.73 -25.71
N LEU A 399 1.37 15.75 -24.81
CA LEU A 399 1.42 14.31 -25.08
C LEU A 399 0.03 13.66 -25.04
N SER A 400 -1.01 14.41 -24.72
CA SER A 400 -2.39 13.91 -24.64
C SER A 400 -3.03 13.97 -26.03
N PRO A 401 -3.33 12.80 -26.66
CA PRO A 401 -3.84 12.76 -28.03
C PRO A 401 -5.22 13.43 -28.18
N PHE A 402 -6.06 13.37 -27.13
CA PHE A 402 -7.38 13.96 -27.12
C PHE A 402 -7.78 14.35 -25.68
N PRO A 403 -7.52 15.59 -25.25
CA PRO A 403 -7.88 16.04 -23.90
C PRO A 403 -9.39 15.96 -23.64
N GLY A 404 -10.22 16.19 -24.67
CA GLY A 404 -11.68 16.16 -24.58
C GLY A 404 -12.27 17.49 -24.11
N HIS A 405 -13.52 17.43 -23.66
CA HIS A 405 -14.27 18.56 -23.13
C HIS A 405 -14.44 18.42 -21.62
N ILE A 406 -14.49 19.53 -20.92
CA ILE A 406 -14.75 19.55 -19.47
C ILE A 406 -15.94 20.48 -19.20
N ASN A 407 -16.93 19.95 -18.46
CA ASN A 407 -18.01 20.71 -17.82
C ASN A 407 -18.70 21.70 -18.76
N GLY A 408 -19.03 21.27 -20.00
CA GLY A 408 -19.68 22.10 -20.99
C GLY A 408 -18.81 23.23 -21.56
N ARG A 409 -17.51 23.23 -21.29
CA ARG A 409 -16.56 24.16 -21.89
C ARG A 409 -16.00 23.59 -23.19
N ASP A 410 -16.26 24.27 -24.28
CA ASP A 410 -15.85 23.85 -25.63
C ASP A 410 -14.33 23.92 -25.85
N SER A 411 -13.58 24.61 -25.00
CA SER A 411 -12.13 24.77 -25.13
C SER A 411 -11.42 24.56 -23.79
N TRP A 412 -11.08 23.31 -23.49
CA TRP A 412 -10.14 23.00 -22.41
C TRP A 412 -8.77 22.66 -23.01
N ASP A 413 -7.72 23.23 -22.42
CA ASP A 413 -6.34 23.04 -22.91
C ASP A 413 -5.69 21.70 -22.50
N GLY A 414 -6.44 20.82 -21.85
CA GLY A 414 -5.97 19.52 -21.38
C GLY A 414 -5.10 19.57 -20.12
N ARG A 415 -4.96 20.74 -19.49
CA ARG A 415 -4.10 20.91 -18.32
C ARG A 415 -4.89 20.80 -17.03
N TYR A 416 -4.43 19.93 -16.14
CA TYR A 416 -4.91 19.88 -14.76
C TYR A 416 -3.77 19.53 -13.81
N ARG A 417 -4.02 19.81 -12.53
CA ARG A 417 -3.09 19.51 -11.45
C ARG A 417 -3.87 19.17 -10.19
N VAL A 418 -3.57 18.02 -9.59
CA VAL A 418 -4.21 17.52 -8.36
C VAL A 418 -3.16 17.28 -7.32
N PHE A 419 -3.37 17.78 -6.13
CA PHE A 419 -2.57 17.51 -4.94
C PHE A 419 -3.37 16.61 -4.00
N THR A 420 -2.75 15.53 -3.54
CA THR A 420 -3.33 14.63 -2.57
C THR A 420 -2.39 14.48 -1.38
N ALA A 421 -2.93 14.57 -0.17
CA ALA A 421 -2.24 14.21 1.05
C ALA A 421 -3.04 13.14 1.77
N ALA A 422 -2.36 12.12 2.29
CA ALA A 422 -3.01 11.08 3.07
C ALA A 422 -2.19 10.73 4.31
N PHE A 423 -2.89 10.38 5.38
CA PHE A 423 -2.32 9.91 6.63
C PHE A 423 -3.09 8.70 7.12
N GLY A 424 -2.37 7.63 7.47
CA GLY A 424 -2.89 6.39 8.02
C GLY A 424 -2.27 6.08 9.38
N ALA A 425 -3.02 5.43 10.25
CA ALA A 425 -2.54 4.92 11.53
C ALA A 425 -3.17 3.56 11.82
N ASP A 426 -2.33 2.59 12.20
CA ASP A 426 -2.75 1.29 12.73
C ASP A 426 -2.14 1.15 14.13
N ALA A 427 -2.99 1.08 15.14
CA ALA A 427 -2.58 1.12 16.54
C ALA A 427 -3.27 0.00 17.35
N PRO A 428 -2.60 -1.11 17.61
CA PRO A 428 -3.08 -2.12 18.54
C PRO A 428 -2.92 -1.63 19.99
N PHE A 429 -3.96 -1.77 20.80
CA PHE A 429 -3.97 -1.42 22.22
C PHE A 429 -4.82 -2.39 23.05
N ARG A 430 -4.87 -2.19 24.35
CA ARG A 430 -5.67 -3.03 25.26
C ARG A 430 -6.49 -2.14 26.19
N ILE A 431 -7.74 -2.56 26.42
CA ILE A 431 -8.60 -2.02 27.49
C ILE A 431 -8.85 -3.16 28.47
N GLY A 432 -8.25 -3.07 29.64
CA GLY A 432 -8.19 -4.19 30.57
C GLY A 432 -7.49 -5.40 29.94
N ALA A 433 -8.15 -6.56 29.97
CA ALA A 433 -7.62 -7.79 29.37
C ALA A 433 -7.89 -7.92 27.86
N ARG A 434 -8.82 -7.12 27.29
CA ARG A 434 -9.24 -7.25 25.89
C ARG A 434 -8.32 -6.49 24.95
N PRO A 435 -7.84 -7.11 23.88
CA PRO A 435 -7.11 -6.43 22.82
C PRO A 435 -8.08 -5.70 21.86
N PHE A 436 -7.66 -4.55 21.39
CA PHE A 436 -8.32 -3.74 20.36
C PHE A 436 -7.32 -3.32 19.29
N GLY A 437 -7.78 -3.15 18.07
CA GLY A 437 -7.06 -2.53 16.98
C GLY A 437 -7.81 -1.30 16.50
N TYR A 438 -7.14 -0.15 16.47
CA TYR A 438 -7.65 1.06 15.82
C TYR A 438 -6.99 1.22 14.46
N ARG A 439 -7.79 1.49 13.43
CA ARG A 439 -7.34 1.91 12.11
C ARG A 439 -7.97 3.23 11.75
N GLY A 440 -7.14 4.24 11.52
CA GLY A 440 -7.55 5.56 11.06
C GLY A 440 -6.93 5.84 9.69
N PHE A 441 -7.68 6.51 8.82
CA PHE A 441 -7.20 6.98 7.52
C PHE A 441 -7.87 8.31 7.20
N VAL A 442 -7.06 9.31 6.83
CA VAL A 442 -7.54 10.59 6.33
C VAL A 442 -6.89 10.91 5.00
N GLN A 443 -7.66 11.46 4.09
CA GLN A 443 -7.19 11.89 2.77
C GLN A 443 -7.73 13.29 2.48
N PHE A 444 -6.90 14.12 1.89
CA PHE A 444 -7.24 15.44 1.37
C PHE A 444 -6.95 15.49 -0.12
N GLN A 445 -7.80 16.16 -0.87
CA GLN A 445 -7.58 16.47 -2.29
C GLN A 445 -7.79 17.94 -2.53
N TYR A 446 -6.88 18.55 -3.30
CA TYR A 446 -6.94 19.95 -3.70
C TYR A 446 -6.52 20.12 -5.16
N THR A 447 -7.18 21.00 -5.87
CA THR A 447 -6.79 21.42 -7.22
C THR A 447 -6.85 22.95 -7.33
N PRO A 448 -5.84 23.59 -7.93
CA PRO A 448 -5.86 25.04 -8.13
C PRO A 448 -6.64 25.47 -9.38
N GLY A 449 -7.15 24.55 -10.19
CA GLY A 449 -7.79 24.83 -11.47
C GLY A 449 -8.89 23.85 -11.82
N VAL A 450 -9.30 23.86 -13.08
CA VAL A 450 -10.32 22.96 -13.62
C VAL A 450 -9.80 21.52 -13.64
N LEU A 451 -10.65 20.59 -13.23
CA LEU A 451 -10.31 19.19 -13.13
C LEU A 451 -11.32 18.35 -13.92
N PRO A 452 -10.87 17.35 -14.71
CA PRO A 452 -11.79 16.39 -15.31
C PRO A 452 -12.59 15.69 -14.21
N SER A 453 -13.88 15.51 -14.42
CA SER A 453 -14.75 14.85 -13.44
C SER A 453 -14.28 13.46 -13.03
N THR A 454 -13.49 12.79 -13.88
CA THR A 454 -12.87 11.49 -13.61
C THR A 454 -11.79 11.53 -12.53
N GLU A 455 -11.26 12.70 -12.20
CA GLU A 455 -10.26 12.94 -11.16
C GLU A 455 -10.89 13.53 -9.87
N TYR A 456 -12.21 13.72 -9.81
CA TYR A 456 -12.89 14.23 -8.63
C TYR A 456 -12.78 13.27 -7.45
N LEU A 457 -12.66 13.82 -6.25
CA LEU A 457 -12.86 13.07 -5.01
C LEU A 457 -14.34 12.67 -4.92
N GLN A 458 -14.58 11.38 -4.73
CA GLN A 458 -15.91 10.82 -4.57
C GLN A 458 -16.08 10.22 -3.17
N ILE A 459 -17.20 10.53 -2.50
CA ILE A 459 -17.54 10.00 -1.19
C ILE A 459 -18.97 9.45 -1.19
N GLY A 460 -19.25 8.46 -0.32
CA GLY A 460 -20.54 7.81 -0.19
C GLY A 460 -20.54 6.41 -0.78
N GLY A 461 -19.97 5.46 -0.06
CA GLY A 461 -19.92 4.05 -0.45
C GLY A 461 -18.94 3.26 0.39
N ARG A 462 -18.89 1.97 0.17
CA ARG A 462 -18.08 0.98 0.91
C ARG A 462 -16.61 1.37 1.09
N TYR A 463 -16.03 1.99 0.07
CA TYR A 463 -14.59 2.30 0.02
C TYR A 463 -14.24 3.69 0.57
N THR A 464 -15.25 4.52 0.84
CA THR A 464 -15.06 5.89 1.32
C THR A 464 -15.78 6.13 2.64
N VAL A 465 -17.03 6.60 2.63
CA VAL A 465 -17.87 6.78 3.83
C VAL A 465 -18.84 5.61 3.91
N ARG A 466 -18.58 4.64 4.81
CA ARG A 466 -19.45 3.48 5.04
C ARG A 466 -20.79 3.95 5.61
N GLY A 467 -21.85 3.19 5.36
CA GLY A 467 -23.23 3.58 5.70
C GLY A 467 -24.03 4.04 4.49
N PHE A 468 -23.38 4.14 3.32
CA PHE A 468 -24.00 4.46 2.04
C PHE A 468 -23.80 3.31 1.06
N ASP A 469 -24.79 3.07 0.18
CA ASP A 469 -24.80 1.96 -0.78
C ASP A 469 -23.95 2.22 -2.05
N GLY A 470 -23.51 3.45 -2.27
CA GLY A 470 -22.71 3.84 -3.42
C GLY A 470 -23.50 4.19 -4.68
N ASN A 471 -24.79 3.92 -4.73
CA ASN A 471 -25.63 4.21 -5.91
C ASN A 471 -25.70 5.71 -6.19
N GLN A 472 -25.81 6.51 -5.14
CA GLN A 472 -25.65 7.96 -5.22
C GLN A 472 -24.49 8.39 -4.32
N THR A 473 -23.61 9.23 -4.85
CA THR A 473 -22.41 9.68 -4.18
C THR A 473 -22.25 11.19 -4.35
N LEU A 474 -21.51 11.81 -3.46
CA LEU A 474 -21.04 13.17 -3.66
C LEU A 474 -19.65 13.14 -4.31
N ALA A 475 -19.42 14.01 -5.29
CA ALA A 475 -18.14 14.12 -5.96
C ALA A 475 -17.80 15.59 -6.19
N GLY A 476 -16.55 15.97 -6.01
CA GLY A 476 -16.07 17.33 -6.21
C GLY A 476 -14.59 17.37 -6.54
N ALA A 477 -14.15 18.48 -7.09
CA ALA A 477 -12.76 18.68 -7.50
C ALA A 477 -11.78 18.61 -6.31
N GLY A 478 -12.23 18.98 -5.12
CA GLY A 478 -11.47 18.87 -3.87
C GLY A 478 -12.31 18.34 -2.72
N GLY A 479 -11.68 18.18 -1.56
CA GLY A 479 -12.36 17.73 -0.36
C GLY A 479 -11.48 16.90 0.57
N TRP A 480 -12.12 16.24 1.50
CA TRP A 480 -11.46 15.34 2.43
C TRP A 480 -12.34 14.13 2.77
N LEU A 481 -11.68 13.07 3.21
CA LEU A 481 -12.27 11.81 3.66
C LEU A 481 -11.56 11.36 4.93
N TRP A 482 -12.32 10.97 5.95
CA TRP A 482 -11.83 10.42 7.21
C TRP A 482 -12.54 9.12 7.52
N ARG A 483 -11.78 8.03 7.58
CA ARG A 483 -12.26 6.69 7.93
C ARG A 483 -11.69 6.27 9.27
N ASN A 484 -12.54 5.68 10.11
CA ASN A 484 -12.15 5.16 11.41
C ASN A 484 -12.75 3.79 11.62
N GLU A 485 -11.95 2.91 12.21
CA GLU A 485 -12.38 1.57 12.56
C GLU A 485 -11.76 1.15 13.88
N LEU A 486 -12.60 0.63 14.75
CA LEU A 486 -12.21 -0.01 16.01
C LEU A 486 -12.61 -1.48 15.94
N ALA A 487 -11.66 -2.39 16.02
CA ALA A 487 -11.89 -3.82 15.95
C ALA A 487 -11.44 -4.53 17.24
N THR A 488 -12.08 -5.63 17.58
CA THR A 488 -11.68 -6.50 18.69
C THR A 488 -11.92 -7.96 18.32
N PRO A 489 -11.01 -8.89 18.67
CA PRO A 489 -11.22 -10.31 18.45
C PRO A 489 -12.46 -10.82 19.21
N LEU A 490 -13.23 -11.68 18.54
CA LEU A 490 -14.36 -12.39 19.11
C LEU A 490 -13.94 -13.79 19.60
N PHE A 491 -13.58 -14.65 18.68
CA PHE A 491 -13.06 -16.01 18.93
C PHE A 491 -12.28 -16.48 17.69
N GLY A 492 -11.22 -17.26 17.91
CA GLY A 492 -10.38 -17.78 16.82
C GLY A 492 -9.85 -16.67 15.90
N MET A 493 -10.16 -16.75 14.61
CA MET A 493 -9.80 -15.74 13.59
C MET A 493 -10.93 -14.74 13.29
N HIS A 494 -11.95 -14.67 14.15
CA HIS A 494 -13.10 -13.80 13.96
C HIS A 494 -12.97 -12.54 14.80
N GLU A 495 -13.30 -11.42 14.23
CA GLU A 495 -13.32 -10.11 14.90
C GLU A 495 -14.60 -9.34 14.58
N VAL A 496 -15.05 -8.55 15.55
CA VAL A 496 -16.11 -7.56 15.37
C VAL A 496 -15.45 -6.19 15.26
N TYR A 497 -16.02 -5.35 14.41
CA TYR A 497 -15.56 -3.98 14.26
C TYR A 497 -16.71 -3.00 14.20
N ALA A 498 -16.46 -1.79 14.69
CA ALA A 498 -17.30 -0.63 14.54
C ALA A 498 -16.54 0.44 13.74
N ALA A 499 -17.25 1.11 12.85
CA ALA A 499 -16.70 2.15 11.98
C ALA A 499 -17.51 3.44 12.07
N LEU A 500 -16.81 4.57 12.01
CA LEU A 500 -17.39 5.90 11.91
C LEU A 500 -16.57 6.69 10.89
N ASP A 501 -17.19 7.01 9.77
CA ASP A 501 -16.54 7.67 8.65
C ASP A 501 -17.22 9.01 8.35
N ALA A 502 -16.45 9.98 7.90
CA ALA A 502 -16.93 11.28 7.47
C ALA A 502 -16.18 11.74 6.21
N GLY A 503 -16.80 12.57 5.40
CA GLY A 503 -16.16 13.19 4.26
C GLY A 503 -16.94 14.36 3.73
N GLN A 504 -16.23 15.27 3.08
CA GLN A 504 -16.81 16.45 2.46
C GLN A 504 -16.14 16.70 1.11
N VAL A 505 -16.93 17.04 0.13
CA VAL A 505 -16.46 17.49 -1.19
C VAL A 505 -16.65 18.98 -1.33
N VAL A 506 -15.77 19.62 -2.10
CA VAL A 506 -15.78 21.06 -2.36
C VAL A 506 -15.36 21.35 -3.80
N GLY A 507 -15.69 22.55 -4.26
CA GLY A 507 -15.33 23.02 -5.58
C GLY A 507 -16.24 22.51 -6.69
N GLU A 508 -15.75 22.55 -7.91
CA GLU A 508 -16.50 22.17 -9.10
C GLU A 508 -17.03 20.73 -8.99
N GLY A 509 -18.27 20.51 -9.40
CA GLY A 509 -18.96 19.21 -9.29
C GLY A 509 -19.64 18.94 -7.94
N ALA A 510 -19.29 19.67 -6.88
CA ALA A 510 -19.84 19.43 -5.55
C ALA A 510 -21.36 19.69 -5.49
N ASP A 511 -21.85 20.66 -6.24
CA ASP A 511 -23.29 21.05 -6.27
C ASP A 511 -24.15 20.11 -7.12
N GLU A 512 -23.57 19.36 -8.05
CA GLU A 512 -24.31 18.52 -8.99
C GLU A 512 -25.03 17.34 -8.33
N GLY A 513 -24.49 16.81 -7.22
CA GLY A 513 -25.04 15.67 -6.48
C GLY A 513 -25.76 16.03 -5.19
N ALA A 514 -25.54 17.23 -4.66
CA ALA A 514 -25.98 17.63 -3.33
C ALA A 514 -27.24 18.51 -3.34
N GLY A 515 -27.56 19.17 -4.46
CA GLY A 515 -28.55 20.23 -4.47
C GLY A 515 -28.20 21.32 -3.44
N ARG A 516 -29.22 22.01 -2.88
CA ARG A 516 -29.01 23.04 -1.84
C ARG A 516 -28.73 22.47 -0.43
N GLY A 517 -28.48 21.14 -0.29
CA GLY A 517 -28.50 20.43 1.00
C GLY A 517 -27.14 20.19 1.67
N GLY A 518 -26.03 20.69 1.09
CA GLY A 518 -24.68 20.51 1.66
C GLY A 518 -23.85 19.40 0.98
N HIS A 519 -22.56 19.33 1.32
CA HIS A 519 -21.55 18.53 0.60
C HIS A 519 -20.84 17.52 1.53
N MET A 520 -21.43 17.22 2.69
CA MET A 520 -20.85 16.37 3.73
C MET A 520 -21.67 15.09 3.92
N LEU A 521 -20.96 13.98 4.13
CA LEU A 521 -21.51 12.69 4.52
C LEU A 521 -20.87 12.24 5.83
N ILE A 522 -21.69 11.69 6.74
CA ILE A 522 -21.24 10.96 7.92
C ILE A 522 -21.99 9.64 7.95
N GLY A 523 -21.28 8.53 8.14
CA GLY A 523 -21.88 7.22 8.21
C GLY A 523 -21.19 6.33 9.25
N ALA A 524 -21.95 5.39 9.78
CA ALA A 524 -21.46 4.39 10.71
C ALA A 524 -21.70 2.99 10.14
N ALA A 525 -20.85 2.04 10.56
CA ALA A 525 -21.04 0.63 10.24
C ALA A 525 -20.63 -0.26 11.42
N LEU A 526 -21.32 -1.38 11.56
CA LEU A 526 -20.97 -2.45 12.48
C LEU A 526 -20.81 -3.73 11.67
N GLY A 527 -19.71 -4.43 11.83
CA GLY A 527 -19.42 -5.62 11.05
C GLY A 527 -18.69 -6.72 11.81
N VAL A 528 -18.71 -7.88 11.20
CA VAL A 528 -17.98 -9.07 11.64
C VAL A 528 -17.19 -9.60 10.45
N ARG A 529 -15.91 -9.84 10.65
CA ARG A 529 -15.06 -10.46 9.63
C ARG A 529 -14.25 -11.59 10.23
N GLY A 530 -13.87 -12.53 9.40
CA GLY A 530 -13.11 -13.68 9.85
C GLY A 530 -12.80 -14.64 8.73
N GLY A 531 -12.28 -15.82 9.11
CA GLY A 531 -11.96 -16.84 8.15
C GLY A 531 -12.09 -18.24 8.72
N TYR A 532 -12.33 -19.18 7.82
CA TYR A 532 -12.30 -20.61 8.11
C TYR A 532 -11.59 -21.35 6.98
N ARG A 533 -10.46 -21.96 7.27
CA ARG A 533 -9.58 -22.61 6.27
C ARG A 533 -9.21 -21.65 5.13
N MET A 534 -9.74 -21.89 3.92
CA MET A 534 -9.45 -21.10 2.71
C MET A 534 -10.47 -19.99 2.46
N LEU A 535 -11.55 -19.92 3.25
CA LEU A 535 -12.64 -18.97 3.08
C LEU A 535 -12.50 -17.84 4.11
N GLY A 536 -12.45 -16.60 3.63
CA GLY A 536 -12.60 -15.38 4.41
C GLY A 536 -13.95 -14.73 4.13
N TYR A 537 -14.48 -14.00 5.11
CA TYR A 537 -15.71 -13.24 4.96
C TYR A 537 -15.63 -11.91 5.71
N ASP A 538 -16.38 -10.94 5.22
CA ASP A 538 -16.65 -9.66 5.87
C ASP A 538 -18.11 -9.29 5.63
N VAL A 539 -18.87 -9.10 6.71
CA VAL A 539 -20.28 -8.76 6.67
C VAL A 539 -20.52 -7.57 7.59
N ALA A 540 -21.18 -6.52 7.08
CA ALA A 540 -21.46 -5.32 7.84
C ALA A 540 -22.84 -4.75 7.53
N LEU A 541 -23.39 -4.08 8.53
CA LEU A 541 -24.54 -3.20 8.41
C LEU A 541 -24.07 -1.75 8.60
N GLY A 542 -24.44 -0.90 7.65
CA GLY A 542 -24.12 0.50 7.66
C GLY A 542 -25.36 1.38 7.73
N VAL A 543 -25.24 2.54 8.35
CA VAL A 543 -26.31 3.54 8.43
C VAL A 543 -25.75 4.94 8.14
N PRO A 544 -26.44 5.74 7.32
CA PRO A 544 -26.10 7.15 7.14
C PRO A 544 -26.53 7.94 8.38
N LEU A 545 -25.60 8.67 8.97
CA LEU A 545 -25.86 9.55 10.12
C LEU A 545 -26.14 10.99 9.69
N HIS A 546 -25.46 11.45 8.64
CA HIS A 546 -25.66 12.75 8.03
C HIS A 546 -25.52 12.68 6.51
N LYS A 547 -26.46 13.28 5.79
CA LYS A 547 -26.45 13.37 4.34
C LYS A 547 -27.31 14.53 3.84
N PRO A 548 -27.07 15.07 2.64
CA PRO A 548 -28.00 15.97 1.96
C PRO A 548 -29.38 15.33 1.77
N GLY A 549 -30.42 16.14 1.86
CA GLY A 549 -31.80 15.65 1.72
C GLY A 549 -32.10 15.00 0.36
N ALA A 550 -31.44 15.49 -0.71
CA ALA A 550 -31.63 14.97 -2.07
C ALA A 550 -30.90 13.62 -2.29
N LEU A 551 -29.89 13.28 -1.50
CA LEU A 551 -29.13 12.03 -1.67
C LEU A 551 -29.94 10.86 -1.14
N ARG A 552 -30.23 9.89 -2.02
CA ARG A 552 -30.91 8.64 -1.67
C ARG A 552 -29.91 7.53 -1.40
N THR A 553 -30.14 6.72 -0.39
CA THR A 553 -29.33 5.55 -0.05
C THR A 553 -30.17 4.56 0.76
N ALA A 554 -29.84 3.29 0.69
CA ALA A 554 -30.48 2.25 1.49
C ALA A 554 -30.25 2.49 3.00
N GLN A 555 -31.23 2.17 3.82
CA GLN A 555 -31.20 2.32 5.29
C GLN A 555 -31.86 1.11 5.96
N PRO A 556 -31.09 0.17 6.54
CA PRO A 556 -29.64 0.09 6.56
C PRO A 556 -29.04 -0.38 5.22
N THR A 557 -27.75 -0.09 5.02
CA THR A 557 -26.95 -0.66 3.94
C THR A 557 -26.36 -1.99 4.39
N PHE A 558 -26.57 -3.05 3.63
CA PHE A 558 -25.94 -4.35 3.87
C PHE A 558 -24.74 -4.53 2.97
N LEU A 559 -23.58 -4.81 3.56
CA LEU A 559 -22.32 -5.05 2.88
C LEU A 559 -21.84 -6.47 3.16
N MET A 560 -21.45 -7.21 2.11
CA MET A 560 -20.95 -8.56 2.25
C MET A 560 -19.80 -8.79 1.26
N SER A 561 -18.74 -9.48 1.70
CA SER A 561 -17.73 -10.02 0.82
C SER A 561 -17.27 -11.40 1.29
N LEU A 562 -17.01 -12.26 0.32
CA LEU A 562 -16.43 -13.58 0.49
C LEU A 562 -15.15 -13.65 -0.32
N THR A 563 -14.12 -14.24 0.25
CA THR A 563 -12.81 -14.42 -0.39
C THR A 563 -12.35 -15.86 -0.18
N SER A 564 -12.00 -16.54 -1.24
CA SER A 564 -11.43 -17.89 -1.16
C SER A 564 -10.01 -17.87 -1.71
N ARG A 565 -9.04 -18.41 -0.96
CA ARG A 565 -7.61 -18.43 -1.30
C ARG A 565 -7.15 -19.88 -1.51
N PHE A 566 -6.46 -20.16 -2.64
CA PHE A 566 -6.00 -21.48 -3.07
C PHE A 566 -4.48 -21.51 -3.27
#